data_2a7beff24a07cd422b074d40e26eb801
#
_entry.id   2a7beff24a07cd422b074d40e26eb801
#
_cell.length_a   1.000
_cell.length_b   1.000
_cell.length_c   1.000
_cell.angle_alpha   90.00
_cell.angle_beta   90.00
_cell.angle_gamma   90.00
#
_symmetry.space_group_name_H-M   'P 1'
#
loop_
_entity.id
_entity.type
_entity.pdbx_description
1 polymer ?
#
loop_
_entity_poly.entity_id
_entity_poly.type
_entity_poly.pdbx_seq_one_letter_code
_entity_poly.pdbx_strand_id
1 'polypeptide(L)'
;MTQWAPVWKVTIQGVEYTDVVLANLSISSGRSNIYTQAQAGYCTINLINLNLGAITAQINDAVSIQVKDTAGVFVPIFGGSVVDVAVTVSQTGSVAITQEITITALGALARLQKALTDGVLSKDFDGDQIYTILEDLLVNNWSEVPAALTWATYTPATQTWADAENTGLGEIDRPGNYELAARGSNQTITWNLVADLATSGLGYIYESSTGEISYADSTHRS
;
A
#
# COMPACT_ATOMS: atom_id res chain seq x y z
N MET A 1 17.57 15.46 -28.75
CA MET A 1 16.80 15.22 -27.52
C MET A 1 16.80 13.72 -27.27
N THR A 2 17.39 13.28 -26.18
CA THR A 2 17.34 11.85 -25.80
C THR A 2 15.91 11.56 -25.34
N GLN A 3 15.21 10.67 -26.02
CA GLN A 3 13.89 10.25 -25.60
C GLN A 3 14.03 9.50 -24.27
N TRP A 4 13.32 9.93 -23.26
CA TRP A 4 13.29 9.24 -21.98
C TRP A 4 12.56 7.90 -22.16
N ALA A 5 13.25 6.81 -21.89
CA ALA A 5 12.70 5.46 -21.91
C ALA A 5 12.78 4.91 -20.48
N PRO A 6 11.65 4.88 -19.74
CA PRO A 6 11.65 4.40 -18.37
C PRO A 6 12.00 2.90 -18.32
N VAL A 7 12.85 2.55 -17.38
CA VAL A 7 13.15 1.16 -17.04
C VAL A 7 12.38 0.82 -15.78
N TRP A 8 11.48 -0.14 -15.89
CA TRP A 8 10.58 -0.58 -14.84
C TRP A 8 11.08 -1.84 -14.16
N LYS A 9 10.74 -1.96 -12.91
CA LYS A 9 10.91 -3.18 -12.13
C LYS A 9 9.61 -3.48 -11.41
N VAL A 10 9.04 -4.64 -11.67
CA VAL A 10 7.84 -5.15 -11.00
C VAL A 10 8.25 -6.35 -10.18
N THR A 11 7.99 -6.28 -8.88
CA THR A 11 8.29 -7.35 -7.94
C THR A 11 6.98 -7.76 -7.26
N ILE A 12 6.67 -9.06 -7.27
CA ILE A 12 5.50 -9.62 -6.60
C ILE A 12 5.99 -10.73 -5.67
N GLN A 13 5.64 -10.65 -4.41
CA GLN A 13 6.09 -11.56 -3.35
C GLN A 13 7.62 -11.78 -3.36
N GLY A 14 8.38 -10.70 -3.56
CA GLY A 14 9.83 -10.75 -3.63
C GLY A 14 10.42 -11.30 -4.93
N VAL A 15 9.59 -11.77 -5.87
CA VAL A 15 10.03 -12.27 -7.18
C VAL A 15 9.97 -11.15 -8.21
N GLU A 16 11.09 -10.84 -8.83
CA GLU A 16 11.18 -9.89 -9.92
C GLU A 16 10.73 -10.56 -11.23
N TYR A 17 9.77 -9.93 -11.92
CA TYR A 17 9.28 -10.43 -13.21
C TYR A 17 10.12 -9.85 -14.34
N THR A 18 11.21 -10.55 -14.70
CA THR A 18 12.15 -10.17 -15.75
C THR A 18 11.85 -10.79 -17.10
N ASP A 19 11.20 -11.97 -17.12
CA ASP A 19 10.91 -12.73 -18.34
C ASP A 19 9.57 -12.36 -18.98
N VAL A 20 8.92 -11.33 -18.48
CA VAL A 20 7.65 -10.81 -19.00
C VAL A 20 7.83 -9.38 -19.49
N VAL A 21 7.10 -9.04 -20.54
CA VAL A 21 7.06 -7.67 -21.04
C VAL A 21 5.96 -6.92 -20.30
N LEU A 22 6.31 -5.80 -19.68
CA LEU A 22 5.32 -4.86 -19.14
C LEU A 22 4.63 -4.15 -20.30
N ALA A 23 3.40 -4.55 -20.60
CA ALA A 23 2.62 -4.00 -21.70
C ALA A 23 1.92 -2.69 -21.33
N ASN A 24 1.45 -2.58 -20.10
CA ASN A 24 0.80 -1.38 -19.59
C ASN A 24 0.91 -1.30 -18.08
N LEU A 25 1.01 -0.09 -17.56
CA LEU A 25 1.02 0.21 -16.13
C LEU A 25 0.21 1.47 -15.89
N SER A 26 -0.77 1.38 -15.00
CA SER A 26 -1.55 2.52 -14.54
C SER A 26 -1.54 2.56 -13.02
N ILE A 27 -1.14 3.68 -12.46
CA ILE A 27 -1.14 3.94 -11.01
C ILE A 27 -1.95 5.19 -10.75
N SER A 28 -2.87 5.10 -9.79
CA SER A 28 -3.63 6.22 -9.26
C SER A 28 -3.54 6.21 -7.75
N SER A 29 -3.11 7.31 -7.15
CA SER A 29 -2.96 7.47 -5.70
C SER A 29 -3.21 8.90 -5.27
N GLY A 30 -3.34 9.10 -3.97
CA GLY A 30 -3.49 10.43 -3.38
C GLY A 30 -4.94 10.83 -3.13
N ARG A 31 -5.21 12.11 -3.16
CA ARG A 31 -6.51 12.69 -2.83
C ARG A 31 -7.08 13.51 -3.98
N SER A 32 -8.41 13.57 -4.08
CA SER A 32 -9.11 14.31 -5.14
C SER A 32 -9.05 15.83 -4.95
N ASN A 33 -8.90 16.30 -3.70
CA ASN A 33 -8.79 17.73 -3.36
C ASN A 33 -8.14 17.90 -1.98
N ILE A 34 -7.84 19.15 -1.62
CA ILE A 34 -7.13 19.49 -0.36
C ILE A 34 -7.96 19.30 0.91
N TYR A 35 -9.26 19.09 0.79
CA TYR A 35 -10.19 18.97 1.92
C TYR A 35 -10.53 17.51 2.26
N THR A 36 -10.13 16.58 1.42
CA THR A 36 -10.40 15.15 1.62
C THR A 36 -9.13 14.42 2.03
N GLN A 37 -9.27 13.36 2.81
CA GLN A 37 -8.18 12.43 3.09
C GLN A 37 -7.80 11.67 1.82
N ALA A 38 -6.55 11.17 1.77
CA ALA A 38 -6.08 10.36 0.65
C ALA A 38 -6.89 9.07 0.56
N GLN A 39 -7.05 8.56 -0.65
CA GLN A 39 -7.67 7.26 -0.89
C GLN A 39 -6.57 6.24 -1.15
N ALA A 40 -6.90 4.96 -0.95
CA ALA A 40 -6.00 3.87 -1.27
C ALA A 40 -5.56 3.95 -2.73
N GLY A 41 -4.27 3.77 -2.96
CA GLY A 41 -3.70 3.68 -4.28
C GLY A 41 -4.28 2.49 -5.03
N TYR A 42 -4.42 2.66 -6.33
CA TYR A 42 -4.89 1.63 -7.24
C TYR A 42 -3.86 1.46 -8.35
N CYS A 43 -3.49 0.23 -8.61
CA CYS A 43 -2.54 -0.10 -9.65
C CYS A 43 -3.08 -1.23 -10.54
N THR A 44 -2.98 -1.06 -11.85
CA THR A 44 -3.20 -2.12 -12.83
C THR A 44 -1.92 -2.36 -13.61
N ILE A 45 -1.48 -3.61 -13.65
CA ILE A 45 -0.28 -4.07 -14.32
C ILE A 45 -0.69 -5.08 -15.39
N ASN A 46 -0.37 -4.81 -16.65
CA ASN A 46 -0.55 -5.78 -17.74
C ASN A 46 0.82 -6.31 -18.16
N LEU A 47 1.00 -7.61 -18.04
CA LEU A 47 2.20 -8.34 -18.39
C LEU A 47 1.91 -9.27 -19.57
N ILE A 48 2.85 -9.37 -20.50
CA ILE A 48 2.80 -10.36 -21.58
C ILE A 48 3.88 -11.41 -21.32
N ASN A 49 3.46 -12.63 -21.11
CA ASN A 49 4.33 -13.78 -20.91
C ASN A 49 4.49 -14.56 -22.22
N LEU A 50 5.62 -14.34 -22.88
CA LEU A 50 5.93 -14.97 -24.16
C LEU A 50 6.49 -16.39 -24.01
N ASN A 51 7.06 -16.70 -22.86
CA ASN A 51 7.77 -17.95 -22.62
C ASN A 51 6.93 -18.98 -21.84
N LEU A 52 5.68 -18.65 -21.52
CA LEU A 52 4.77 -19.48 -20.70
C LEU A 52 5.38 -19.91 -19.37
N GLY A 53 6.29 -19.11 -18.81
CA GLY A 53 6.82 -19.32 -17.48
C GLY A 53 5.72 -19.29 -16.42
N ALA A 54 5.92 -19.97 -15.33
CA ALA A 54 4.93 -20.00 -14.25
C ALA A 54 4.76 -18.60 -13.64
N ILE A 55 3.52 -18.12 -13.61
CA ILE A 55 3.16 -16.93 -12.86
C ILE A 55 2.62 -17.40 -11.52
N THR A 56 3.30 -17.00 -10.46
CA THR A 56 3.01 -17.44 -9.09
C THR A 56 2.27 -16.39 -8.28
N ALA A 57 1.92 -15.25 -8.90
CA ALA A 57 1.18 -14.18 -8.23
C ALA A 57 -0.17 -14.65 -7.69
N GLN A 58 -0.44 -14.38 -6.43
CA GLN A 58 -1.66 -14.73 -5.73
C GLN A 58 -2.30 -13.50 -5.10
N ILE A 59 -3.58 -13.61 -4.75
CA ILE A 59 -4.27 -12.57 -3.99
C ILE A 59 -3.57 -12.38 -2.64
N ASN A 60 -3.39 -11.15 -2.24
CA ASN A 60 -2.65 -10.65 -1.08
C ASN A 60 -1.12 -10.69 -1.20
N ASP A 61 -0.55 -11.14 -2.29
CA ASP A 61 0.88 -11.01 -2.50
C ASP A 61 1.31 -9.54 -2.51
N ALA A 62 2.46 -9.26 -1.88
CA ALA A 62 3.04 -7.93 -1.88
C ALA A 62 3.49 -7.53 -3.28
N VAL A 63 3.14 -6.32 -3.70
CA VAL A 63 3.55 -5.72 -4.98
C VAL A 63 4.43 -4.51 -4.73
N SER A 64 5.58 -4.47 -5.39
CA SER A 64 6.43 -3.29 -5.45
C SER A 64 6.73 -2.93 -6.88
N ILE A 65 6.51 -1.68 -7.25
CA ILE A 65 6.81 -1.15 -8.56
C ILE A 65 7.84 -0.04 -8.41
N GLN A 66 8.91 -0.17 -9.15
CA GLN A 66 10.00 0.78 -9.14
C GLN A 66 10.30 1.25 -10.56
N VAL A 67 10.81 2.45 -10.67
CA VAL A 67 11.31 3.02 -11.94
C VAL A 67 12.74 3.50 -11.75
N LYS A 68 13.55 3.32 -12.76
CA LYS A 68 14.92 3.79 -12.74
C LYS A 68 14.98 5.29 -12.98
N ASP A 69 15.59 6.01 -12.06
CA ASP A 69 15.81 7.45 -12.18
C ASP A 69 16.93 7.79 -13.18
N THR A 70 17.22 9.08 -13.33
CA THR A 70 18.30 9.58 -14.20
C THR A 70 19.70 9.24 -13.70
N ALA A 71 19.86 8.92 -12.41
CA ALA A 71 21.11 8.47 -11.82
C ALA A 71 21.30 6.95 -11.95
N GLY A 72 20.30 6.24 -12.47
CA GLY A 72 20.35 4.79 -12.65
C GLY A 72 19.93 4.00 -11.42
N VAL A 73 19.32 4.66 -10.41
CA VAL A 73 18.83 4.04 -9.18
C VAL A 73 17.34 3.72 -9.32
N PHE A 74 16.92 2.55 -8.85
CA PHE A 74 15.50 2.21 -8.80
C PHE A 74 14.82 2.91 -7.62
N VAL A 75 13.78 3.67 -7.93
CA VAL A 75 12.98 4.44 -6.97
C VAL A 75 11.58 3.82 -6.92
N PRO A 76 11.06 3.50 -5.74
CA PRO A 76 9.70 2.96 -5.60
C PRO A 76 8.68 4.03 -5.97
N ILE A 77 7.66 3.62 -6.73
CA ILE A 77 6.54 4.47 -7.12
C ILE A 77 5.19 3.94 -6.67
N PHE A 78 5.11 2.64 -6.35
CA PHE A 78 3.93 2.00 -5.80
C PHE A 78 4.32 0.80 -4.94
N GLY A 79 3.69 0.70 -3.77
CA GLY A 79 3.71 -0.45 -2.89
C GLY A 79 2.29 -0.80 -2.48
N GLY A 80 1.97 -2.08 -2.50
CA GLY A 80 0.63 -2.54 -2.17
C GLY A 80 0.51 -4.05 -2.20
N SER A 81 -0.70 -4.55 -2.33
CA SER A 81 -0.98 -5.98 -2.43
C SER A 81 -1.93 -6.32 -3.55
N VAL A 82 -1.75 -7.50 -4.13
CA VAL A 82 -2.60 -8.05 -5.21
C VAL A 82 -4.02 -8.28 -4.69
N VAL A 83 -5.01 -7.79 -5.41
CA VAL A 83 -6.43 -8.03 -5.12
C VAL A 83 -7.13 -8.84 -6.21
N ASP A 84 -6.57 -8.84 -7.42
CA ASP A 84 -7.10 -9.62 -8.53
C ASP A 84 -6.01 -10.01 -9.52
N VAL A 85 -6.12 -11.21 -10.07
CA VAL A 85 -5.24 -11.73 -11.12
C VAL A 85 -6.09 -12.36 -12.21
N ALA A 86 -6.06 -11.78 -13.39
CA ALA A 86 -6.72 -12.33 -14.57
C ALA A 86 -5.68 -12.80 -15.59
N VAL A 87 -5.85 -14.00 -16.12
CA VAL A 87 -4.97 -14.58 -17.13
C VAL A 87 -5.76 -14.87 -18.39
N THR A 88 -5.38 -14.27 -19.49
CA THR A 88 -5.94 -14.53 -20.81
C THR A 88 -4.90 -15.23 -21.67
N VAL A 89 -5.26 -16.38 -22.20
CA VAL A 89 -4.42 -17.15 -23.13
C VAL A 89 -4.91 -16.89 -24.55
N SER A 90 -4.05 -16.40 -25.41
CA SER A 90 -4.37 -16.14 -26.81
C SER A 90 -3.39 -16.83 -27.73
N GLN A 91 -3.93 -17.29 -28.88
CA GLN A 91 -3.16 -17.81 -29.98
C GLN A 91 -3.64 -17.17 -31.27
N THR A 92 -2.77 -16.45 -31.95
CA THR A 92 -3.11 -15.79 -33.20
C THR A 92 -2.32 -16.43 -34.36
N GLY A 93 -3.04 -17.22 -35.16
CA GLY A 93 -2.45 -17.89 -36.31
C GLY A 93 -1.38 -18.92 -35.94
N SER A 94 -0.23 -18.88 -36.61
CA SER A 94 0.91 -19.76 -36.36
C SER A 94 1.91 -19.21 -35.34
N VAL A 95 1.54 -18.16 -34.64
CA VAL A 95 2.37 -17.56 -33.57
C VAL A 95 2.27 -18.40 -32.33
N ALA A 96 3.33 -18.41 -31.55
CA ALA A 96 3.35 -19.09 -30.25
C ALA A 96 2.21 -18.58 -29.33
N ILE A 97 1.72 -19.46 -28.47
CA ILE A 97 0.73 -19.12 -27.44
C ILE A 97 1.32 -18.01 -26.57
N THR A 98 0.53 -16.96 -26.34
CA THR A 98 0.88 -15.87 -25.43
C THR A 98 -0.10 -15.83 -24.27
N GLN A 99 0.40 -15.51 -23.10
CA GLN A 99 -0.42 -15.23 -21.92
C GLN A 99 -0.37 -13.73 -21.63
N GLU A 100 -1.53 -13.12 -21.58
CA GLU A 100 -1.69 -11.76 -21.05
C GLU A 100 -2.19 -11.86 -19.61
N ILE A 101 -1.47 -11.23 -18.70
CA ILE A 101 -1.75 -11.29 -17.27
C ILE A 101 -2.06 -9.88 -16.83
N THR A 102 -3.27 -9.68 -16.33
CA THR A 102 -3.69 -8.42 -15.71
C THR A 102 -3.69 -8.62 -14.20
N ILE A 103 -2.90 -7.82 -13.52
CA ILE A 103 -2.82 -7.82 -12.05
C ILE A 103 -3.36 -6.50 -11.57
N THR A 104 -4.32 -6.55 -10.65
CA THR A 104 -4.83 -5.38 -9.94
C THR A 104 -4.29 -5.41 -8.52
N ALA A 105 -3.70 -4.30 -8.08
CA ALA A 105 -3.18 -4.14 -6.74
C ALA A 105 -3.76 -2.89 -6.08
N LEU A 106 -3.96 -2.95 -4.78
CA LEU A 106 -4.37 -1.82 -3.93
C LEU A 106 -3.25 -1.46 -2.96
N GLY A 107 -3.13 -0.17 -2.70
CA GLY A 107 -2.20 0.36 -1.73
C GLY A 107 -2.58 0.07 -0.28
N ALA A 108 -1.70 0.45 0.64
CA ALA A 108 -1.79 0.12 2.06
C ALA A 108 -3.08 0.61 2.74
N LEU A 109 -3.58 1.78 2.37
CA LEU A 109 -4.79 2.35 2.97
C LEU A 109 -6.04 1.49 2.74
N ALA A 110 -6.07 0.65 1.68
CA ALA A 110 -7.19 -0.27 1.43
C ALA A 110 -7.38 -1.28 2.57
N ARG A 111 -6.34 -1.60 3.31
CA ARG A 111 -6.39 -2.50 4.47
C ARG A 111 -7.21 -1.90 5.60
N LEU A 112 -7.05 -0.61 5.87
CA LEU A 112 -7.80 0.09 6.91
C LEU A 112 -9.31 0.12 6.64
N GLN A 113 -9.72 0.05 5.37
CA GLN A 113 -11.12 0.04 4.98
C GLN A 113 -11.82 -1.29 5.30
N LYS A 114 -11.07 -2.36 5.45
CA LYS A 114 -11.59 -3.70 5.78
C LYS A 114 -11.49 -4.02 7.27
N ALA A 115 -10.66 -3.31 8.00
CA ALA A 115 -10.41 -3.57 9.41
C ALA A 115 -11.42 -2.86 10.31
N LEU A 116 -11.79 -3.53 11.40
CA LEU A 116 -12.63 -2.98 12.46
C LEU A 116 -11.78 -2.71 13.69
N THR A 117 -12.07 -1.63 14.39
CA THR A 117 -11.47 -1.30 15.68
C THR A 117 -12.54 -0.87 16.69
N ASP A 118 -12.35 -1.18 17.95
CA ASP A 118 -13.16 -0.62 19.04
C ASP A 118 -12.78 0.84 19.34
N GLY A 119 -11.57 1.25 18.95
CA GLY A 119 -11.09 2.62 18.92
C GLY A 119 -11.20 3.34 20.26
N VAL A 120 -10.85 2.66 21.36
CA VAL A 120 -10.75 3.29 22.68
C VAL A 120 -9.52 4.19 22.69
N LEU A 121 -9.72 5.48 22.94
CA LEU A 121 -8.64 6.47 22.96
C LEU A 121 -8.70 7.30 24.22
N SER A 122 -7.56 7.57 24.82
CA SER A 122 -7.40 8.61 25.84
C SER A 122 -7.44 9.98 25.19
N LYS A 123 -7.71 11.03 25.99
CA LYS A 123 -7.49 12.40 25.54
C LYS A 123 -6.00 12.61 25.32
N ASP A 124 -5.62 12.89 24.08
CA ASP A 124 -4.22 13.00 23.66
C ASP A 124 -4.11 13.79 22.36
N PHE A 125 -2.90 14.03 21.89
CA PHE A 125 -2.66 14.68 20.61
C PHE A 125 -3.05 13.79 19.44
N ASP A 126 -3.40 14.42 18.32
CA ASP A 126 -3.88 13.78 17.09
C ASP A 126 -2.92 12.70 16.55
N GLY A 127 -1.63 13.00 16.49
CA GLY A 127 -0.63 12.03 16.04
C GLY A 127 -0.50 10.83 16.98
N ASP A 128 -0.55 11.04 18.29
CA ASP A 128 -0.49 9.95 19.27
C ASP A 128 -1.75 9.08 19.26
N GLN A 129 -2.93 9.67 19.08
CA GLN A 129 -4.17 8.91 18.92
C GLN A 129 -4.17 8.06 17.64
N ILE A 130 -3.73 8.64 16.52
CA ILE A 130 -3.61 7.92 15.25
C ILE A 130 -2.59 6.79 15.35
N TYR A 131 -1.43 7.07 15.94
CA TYR A 131 -0.40 6.07 16.16
C TYR A 131 -0.92 4.90 16.99
N THR A 132 -1.64 5.17 18.09
CA THR A 132 -2.21 4.14 18.97
C THR A 132 -3.12 3.17 18.18
N ILE A 133 -3.98 3.69 17.31
CA ILE A 133 -4.87 2.86 16.49
C ILE A 133 -4.08 2.04 15.48
N LEU A 134 -3.15 2.68 14.77
CA LEU A 134 -2.38 2.02 13.73
C LEU A 134 -1.42 0.98 14.31
N GLU A 135 -0.77 1.28 15.45
CA GLU A 135 0.09 0.34 16.15
C GLU A 135 -0.70 -0.87 16.65
N ASP A 136 -1.84 -0.65 17.28
CA ASP A 136 -2.67 -1.74 17.77
C ASP A 136 -3.14 -2.64 16.61
N LEU A 137 -3.59 -2.03 15.53
CA LEU A 137 -4.09 -2.75 14.38
C LEU A 137 -2.97 -3.45 13.59
N LEU A 138 -1.93 -2.71 13.22
CA LEU A 138 -0.91 -3.18 12.29
C LEU A 138 0.16 -4.02 12.96
N VAL A 139 0.39 -3.83 14.25
CA VAL A 139 1.47 -4.49 15.01
C VAL A 139 0.92 -5.55 15.94
N ASN A 140 -0.15 -5.26 16.69
CA ASN A 140 -0.57 -6.10 17.81
C ASN A 140 -1.76 -7.02 17.52
N ASN A 141 -2.76 -6.57 16.75
CA ASN A 141 -4.07 -7.22 16.69
C ASN A 141 -4.63 -7.46 15.30
N TRP A 142 -3.80 -7.46 14.27
CA TRP A 142 -4.31 -7.71 12.92
C TRP A 142 -4.78 -9.16 12.76
N SER A 143 -6.07 -9.39 12.98
CA SER A 143 -6.68 -10.71 12.88
C SER A 143 -7.05 -11.13 11.44
N GLU A 144 -7.05 -10.20 10.50
CA GLU A 144 -7.41 -10.42 9.10
C GLU A 144 -6.21 -10.69 8.20
N VAL A 145 -5.04 -10.84 8.79
CA VAL A 145 -3.83 -11.20 8.06
C VAL A 145 -4.02 -12.60 7.47
N PRO A 146 -3.88 -12.79 6.15
CA PRO A 146 -3.95 -14.11 5.55
C PRO A 146 -2.96 -15.07 6.22
N ALA A 147 -3.36 -16.34 6.36
CA ALA A 147 -2.55 -17.36 7.02
C ALA A 147 -1.16 -17.57 6.36
N ALA A 148 -0.99 -17.13 5.11
CA ALA A 148 0.30 -17.13 4.42
C ALA A 148 1.27 -16.06 4.93
N LEU A 149 0.78 -15.08 5.69
CA LEU A 149 1.62 -14.06 6.27
C LEU A 149 2.15 -14.53 7.61
N THR A 150 3.44 -14.66 7.67
CA THR A 150 4.13 -15.13 8.86
C THR A 150 4.32 -14.00 9.86
N TRP A 151 3.23 -13.52 10.45
CA TRP A 151 3.27 -12.59 11.60
C TRP A 151 4.14 -13.12 12.74
N ALA A 152 4.27 -14.44 12.85
CA ALA A 152 5.15 -15.07 13.82
C ALA A 152 6.64 -14.66 13.64
N THR A 153 7.00 -14.16 12.47
CA THR A 153 8.37 -13.65 12.20
C THR A 153 8.45 -12.13 12.20
N TYR A 154 7.31 -11.43 12.32
CA TYR A 154 7.28 -9.98 12.39
C TYR A 154 7.82 -9.49 13.73
N THR A 155 8.87 -8.68 13.70
CA THR A 155 9.46 -8.07 14.88
C THR A 155 9.32 -6.56 14.78
N PRO A 156 8.41 -5.94 15.54
CA PRO A 156 8.10 -4.50 15.43
C PRO A 156 9.29 -3.58 15.65
N ALA A 157 10.31 -4.05 16.38
CA ALA A 157 11.52 -3.28 16.65
C ALA A 157 12.49 -3.20 15.46
N THR A 158 12.39 -4.12 14.49
CA THR A 158 13.36 -4.29 13.41
C THR A 158 12.74 -4.47 12.03
N GLN A 159 11.43 -4.70 11.97
CA GLN A 159 10.68 -4.92 10.74
C GLN A 159 9.55 -3.93 10.65
N THR A 160 9.36 -3.38 9.47
CA THR A 160 8.18 -2.58 9.17
C THR A 160 7.04 -3.51 8.74
N TRP A 161 5.83 -3.01 8.77
CA TRP A 161 4.68 -3.71 8.21
C TRP A 161 4.90 -4.04 6.73
N ALA A 162 5.61 -3.20 6.00
CA ALA A 162 6.00 -3.41 4.62
C ALA A 162 6.84 -4.67 4.41
N ASP A 163 7.63 -5.07 5.41
CA ASP A 163 8.43 -6.30 5.32
C ASP A 163 7.56 -7.55 5.38
N ALA A 164 6.43 -7.48 6.07
CA ALA A 164 5.49 -8.59 6.16
C ALA A 164 4.56 -8.67 4.94
N GLU A 165 4.07 -7.54 4.44
CA GLU A 165 3.08 -7.48 3.35
C GLU A 165 3.22 -6.29 2.41
N ASN A 166 4.35 -5.66 2.36
CA ASN A 166 4.48 -4.39 1.68
C ASN A 166 3.43 -3.36 2.16
N THR A 167 3.08 -3.46 3.44
CA THR A 167 2.16 -2.59 4.15
C THR A 167 2.75 -2.35 5.51
N GLY A 168 2.97 -1.13 5.92
CA GLY A 168 3.64 -0.84 7.17
C GLY A 168 3.18 0.43 7.81
N LEU A 169 3.65 0.63 9.03
CA LEU A 169 3.56 1.90 9.70
C LEU A 169 4.74 2.75 9.24
N GLY A 170 4.45 3.79 8.47
CA GLY A 170 5.44 4.75 7.98
C GLY A 170 5.71 5.87 9.01
N GLU A 171 6.05 7.02 8.50
CA GLU A 171 6.30 8.20 9.33
C GLU A 171 4.98 8.75 9.90
N ILE A 172 4.91 8.86 11.22
CA ILE A 172 3.78 9.45 11.93
C ILE A 172 4.31 10.65 12.71
N ASP A 173 3.79 11.84 12.42
CA ASP A 173 4.11 13.06 13.17
C ASP A 173 3.56 12.93 14.60
N ARG A 174 4.47 12.86 15.58
CA ARG A 174 4.14 12.68 16.99
C ARG A 174 4.81 13.73 17.87
N PRO A 175 4.11 14.26 18.87
CA PRO A 175 2.74 13.89 19.32
C PRO A 175 1.64 14.37 18.39
N GLY A 176 1.91 15.20 17.40
CA GLY A 176 0.96 15.97 16.59
C GLY A 176 0.75 17.37 17.14
N ASN A 177 -0.19 18.12 16.59
CA ASN A 177 -0.36 19.54 16.87
C ASN A 177 -1.62 19.87 17.67
N TYR A 178 -2.67 19.06 17.60
CA TYR A 178 -3.96 19.32 18.26
C TYR A 178 -4.34 18.23 19.25
N GLU A 179 -4.71 18.65 20.45
CA GLU A 179 -5.25 17.75 21.47
C GLU A 179 -6.70 17.38 21.15
N LEU A 180 -6.97 16.10 20.99
CA LEU A 180 -8.28 15.55 20.69
C LEU A 180 -8.93 14.92 21.92
N ALA A 181 -10.26 14.85 21.93
CA ALA A 181 -11.02 14.28 23.02
C ALA A 181 -10.81 12.76 23.14
N ALA A 182 -10.99 12.23 24.36
CA ALA A 182 -11.08 10.80 24.59
C ALA A 182 -12.29 10.18 23.88
N ARG A 183 -12.14 8.94 23.44
CA ARG A 183 -13.20 8.15 22.81
C ARG A 183 -13.41 6.85 23.57
N GLY A 184 -14.66 6.55 23.93
CA GLY A 184 -15.03 5.25 24.49
C GLY A 184 -15.09 4.15 23.43
N SER A 185 -15.19 2.90 23.87
CA SER A 185 -15.34 1.75 22.97
C SER A 185 -16.57 1.88 22.08
N ASN A 186 -16.37 1.84 20.78
CA ASN A 186 -17.43 1.84 19.77
C ASN A 186 -16.87 1.27 18.49
N GLN A 187 -17.29 0.08 18.12
CA GLN A 187 -16.77 -0.59 16.92
C GLN A 187 -17.04 0.22 15.66
N THR A 188 -16.00 0.45 14.89
CA THR A 188 -16.04 1.21 13.64
C THR A 188 -15.01 0.69 12.64
N ILE A 189 -15.20 1.04 11.37
CA ILE A 189 -14.19 0.82 10.34
C ILE A 189 -12.97 1.70 10.67
N THR A 190 -11.80 1.09 10.74
CA THR A 190 -10.57 1.79 11.14
C THR A 190 -10.27 3.00 10.27
N TRP A 191 -10.45 2.87 8.94
CA TRP A 191 -10.27 3.99 8.03
C TRP A 191 -11.09 5.22 8.41
N ASN A 192 -12.39 5.03 8.74
CA ASN A 192 -13.25 6.15 9.08
C ASN A 192 -12.75 6.87 10.33
N LEU A 193 -12.37 6.10 11.36
CA LEU A 193 -11.86 6.69 12.59
C LEU A 193 -10.56 7.45 12.38
N VAL A 194 -9.60 6.85 11.69
CA VAL A 194 -8.30 7.49 11.45
C VAL A 194 -8.46 8.73 10.56
N ALA A 195 -9.32 8.67 9.55
CA ALA A 195 -9.61 9.82 8.69
C ALA A 195 -10.31 10.97 9.46
N ASP A 196 -11.21 10.65 10.37
CA ASP A 196 -11.89 11.64 11.22
C ASP A 196 -10.90 12.30 12.20
N LEU A 197 -9.99 11.51 12.82
CA LEU A 197 -8.94 12.04 13.69
C LEU A 197 -7.98 12.96 12.91
N ALA A 198 -7.50 12.51 11.75
CA ALA A 198 -6.62 13.31 10.89
C ALA A 198 -7.30 14.62 10.44
N THR A 199 -8.59 14.57 10.12
CA THR A 199 -9.36 15.76 9.76
C THR A 199 -9.53 16.70 10.95
N SER A 200 -9.78 16.17 12.16
CA SER A 200 -9.91 16.94 13.37
C SER A 200 -8.61 17.61 13.80
N GLY A 201 -7.47 16.94 13.56
CA GLY A 201 -6.13 17.48 13.75
C GLY A 201 -5.65 18.38 12.60
N LEU A 202 -6.50 18.67 11.60
CA LEU A 202 -6.12 19.41 10.39
C LEU A 202 -4.94 18.80 9.63
N GLY A 203 -4.61 17.55 9.92
CA GLY A 203 -3.59 16.76 9.25
C GLY A 203 -4.15 15.93 8.09
N TYR A 204 -3.33 15.05 7.56
CA TYR A 204 -3.76 14.08 6.56
C TYR A 204 -3.01 12.76 6.70
N ILE A 205 -3.75 11.69 6.41
CA ILE A 205 -3.20 10.34 6.35
C ILE A 205 -2.94 9.98 4.89
N TYR A 206 -1.85 9.30 4.63
CA TYR A 206 -1.47 8.92 3.28
C TYR A 206 -0.67 7.62 3.27
N GLU A 207 -0.51 7.05 2.11
CA GLU A 207 0.40 5.92 1.89
C GLU A 207 1.64 6.38 1.14
N SER A 208 2.79 5.84 1.53
CA SER A 208 4.06 6.06 0.84
C SER A 208 4.12 5.23 -0.45
N SER A 209 5.08 5.56 -1.32
CA SER A 209 5.37 4.76 -2.51
C SER A 209 5.95 3.37 -2.21
N THR A 210 6.35 3.12 -0.97
CA THR A 210 6.82 1.82 -0.46
C THR A 210 5.69 0.96 0.10
N GLY A 211 4.47 1.52 0.26
CA GLY A 211 3.32 0.81 0.80
C GLY A 211 3.17 0.93 2.32
N GLU A 212 3.69 1.99 2.91
CA GLU A 212 3.55 2.30 4.34
C GLU A 212 2.44 3.33 4.56
N ILE A 213 1.77 3.26 5.71
CA ILE A 213 0.74 4.21 6.13
C ILE A 213 1.40 5.28 6.99
N SER A 214 1.25 6.53 6.60
CA SER A 214 1.90 7.69 7.21
C SER A 214 0.87 8.74 7.61
N TYR A 215 1.21 9.55 8.60
CA TYR A 215 0.41 10.69 9.03
C TYR A 215 1.26 11.96 9.09
N ALA A 216 0.77 12.99 8.47
CA ALA A 216 1.34 14.34 8.54
C ALA A 216 0.36 15.27 9.26
N ASP A 217 0.83 15.93 10.30
CA ASP A 217 0.04 16.90 11.07
C ASP A 217 -0.14 18.24 10.32
N SER A 218 -0.81 19.19 10.96
CA SER A 218 -1.09 20.50 10.37
C SER A 218 0.17 21.33 10.08
N THR A 219 1.28 21.06 10.76
CA THR A 219 2.53 21.81 10.58
C THR A 219 3.31 21.37 9.34
N HIS A 220 3.08 20.19 8.86
CA HIS A 220 3.71 19.64 7.65
C HIS A 220 3.27 20.35 6.34
N ARG A 221 2.26 21.22 6.44
CA ARG A 221 1.73 21.99 5.29
C ARG A 221 2.36 23.37 5.12
N SER A 222 3.25 23.74 6.01
CA SER A 222 3.90 25.06 6.01
C SER A 222 5.14 25.13 5.12
#